data_4b0e5ce0ec56fd622ff518404a91dbcd
#
_entry.id   4b0e5ce0ec56fd622ff518404a91dbcd
#
_cell.length_a   1.000
_cell.length_b   1.000
_cell.length_c   1.000
_cell.angle_alpha   90.00
_cell.angle_beta   90.00
_cell.angle_gamma   90.00
#
_symmetry.space_group_name_H-M   'P 1'
#
loop_
_entity.id
_entity.type
_entity.pdbx_description
1 polymer ?
#
loop_
_entity_poly.entity_id
_entity_poly.type
_entity_poly.pdbx_seq_one_letter_code
_entity_poly.pdbx_strand_id
1 'polypeptide(L)'
;VKPDIVTLVPEKREELTTEGGLEVFARMEAVKKFIGPIQDAGIPVSLFIDPDEQQISASKKAGAAWVEIHTGAFANGSNEQERKDEFGKVVEAAQLAASLGLRVGAGHGLNYVNVKAIARIREIEELNIGHSIISRASFVGMERAVRDMIELIRQRN
;
A
#
# COMPACT_ATOMS: atom_id res chain seq x y z
N VAL A 1 23.10 -5.61 -3.46
CA VAL A 1 21.95 -6.48 -3.17
C VAL A 1 20.93 -6.28 -4.30
N LYS A 2 20.41 -7.35 -4.85
CA LYS A 2 19.32 -7.31 -5.83
C LYS A 2 18.04 -7.73 -5.10
N PRO A 3 17.13 -6.77 -4.77
CA PRO A 3 15.88 -7.10 -4.12
C PRO A 3 14.89 -7.73 -5.11
N ASP A 4 13.85 -8.38 -4.59
CA ASP A 4 12.75 -8.95 -5.40
C ASP A 4 11.81 -7.87 -5.93
N ILE A 5 11.69 -6.75 -5.20
CA ILE A 5 10.87 -5.58 -5.57
C ILE A 5 11.43 -4.30 -4.93
N VAL A 6 11.21 -3.17 -5.57
CA VAL A 6 11.49 -1.84 -5.01
C VAL A 6 10.18 -1.04 -4.96
N THR A 7 9.81 -0.57 -3.78
CA THR A 7 8.67 0.35 -3.61
C THR A 7 9.17 1.80 -3.50
N LEU A 8 8.64 2.68 -4.32
CA LEU A 8 8.89 4.12 -4.23
C LEU A 8 7.82 4.78 -3.38
N VAL A 9 8.27 5.54 -2.39
CA VAL A 9 7.42 6.30 -1.46
C VAL A 9 7.80 7.77 -1.46
N PRO A 10 6.85 8.71 -1.24
CA PRO A 10 7.13 10.14 -1.19
C PRO A 10 7.61 10.56 0.21
N GLU A 11 8.78 10.08 0.62
CA GLU A 11 9.31 10.37 1.94
C GLU A 11 10.23 11.59 1.90
N LYS A 12 9.98 12.58 2.75
CA LYS A 12 10.90 13.67 3.03
C LYS A 12 11.74 13.31 4.27
N ARG A 13 13.01 13.73 4.28
CA ARG A 13 13.95 13.42 5.39
C ARG A 13 13.49 13.86 6.78
N GLU A 14 12.57 14.81 6.85
CA GLU A 14 12.06 15.41 8.09
C GLU A 14 10.71 14.81 8.53
N GLU A 15 10.11 13.90 7.75
CA GLU A 15 8.83 13.28 8.07
C GLU A 15 9.02 12.01 8.89
N LEU A 16 8.29 11.91 10.01
CA LEU A 16 8.27 10.69 10.84
C LEU A 16 7.40 9.58 10.23
N THR A 17 6.47 9.95 9.36
CA THR A 17 5.57 9.03 8.63
C THR A 17 5.22 9.62 7.28
N THR A 18 4.87 8.76 6.32
CA THR A 18 4.40 9.18 5.00
C THR A 18 2.95 9.68 5.11
N GLU A 19 2.69 10.96 4.82
CA GLU A 19 1.36 11.57 4.97
C GLU A 19 0.43 11.36 3.77
N GLY A 20 0.94 10.87 2.64
CA GLY A 20 0.15 10.64 1.42
C GLY A 20 0.90 9.80 0.40
N GLY A 21 0.24 9.45 -0.69
CA GLY A 21 0.80 8.71 -1.81
C GLY A 21 1.73 9.55 -2.69
N LEU A 22 2.49 8.87 -3.54
CA LEU A 22 3.35 9.49 -4.54
C LEU A 22 2.48 10.16 -5.62
N GLU A 23 2.80 11.41 -5.97
CA GLU A 23 2.13 12.15 -7.04
C GLU A 23 2.67 11.68 -8.41
N VAL A 24 2.12 10.56 -8.89
CA VAL A 24 2.56 9.93 -10.14
C VAL A 24 1.99 10.65 -11.36
N PHE A 25 0.70 11.03 -11.31
CA PHE A 25 0.02 11.64 -12.44
C PHE A 25 0.71 12.91 -12.93
N ALA A 26 0.95 13.87 -12.04
CA ALA A 26 1.61 15.12 -12.40
C ALA A 26 3.10 14.96 -12.70
N ARG A 27 3.74 13.87 -12.25
CA ARG A 27 5.18 13.63 -12.39
C ARG A 27 5.53 12.37 -13.18
N MET A 28 4.63 11.89 -14.01
CA MET A 28 4.71 10.58 -14.68
C MET A 28 6.04 10.40 -15.43
N GLU A 29 6.48 11.38 -16.21
CA GLU A 29 7.74 11.29 -16.96
C GLU A 29 8.98 11.24 -16.06
N ALA A 30 8.96 11.95 -14.94
CA ALA A 30 10.04 11.89 -13.96
C ALA A 30 10.08 10.52 -13.27
N VAL A 31 8.91 9.99 -12.87
CA VAL A 31 8.77 8.65 -12.29
C VAL A 31 9.27 7.60 -13.29
N LYS A 32 8.81 7.64 -14.52
CA LYS A 32 9.23 6.73 -15.59
C LYS A 32 10.74 6.73 -15.82
N LYS A 33 11.34 7.93 -15.88
CA LYS A 33 12.79 8.07 -16.01
C LYS A 33 13.55 7.49 -14.81
N PHE A 34 12.99 7.63 -13.61
CA PHE A 34 13.61 7.14 -12.37
C PHE A 34 13.54 5.62 -12.27
N ILE A 35 12.39 5.01 -12.60
CA ILE A 35 12.20 3.56 -12.45
C ILE A 35 12.86 2.76 -13.60
N GLY A 36 13.06 3.36 -14.76
CA GLY A 36 13.63 2.69 -15.94
C GLY A 36 14.90 1.89 -15.64
N PRO A 37 15.95 2.49 -15.08
CA PRO A 37 17.18 1.76 -14.74
C PRO A 37 16.99 0.61 -13.75
N ILE A 38 16.01 0.71 -12.85
CA ILE A 38 15.67 -0.36 -11.88
C ILE A 38 15.05 -1.54 -12.63
N GLN A 39 14.13 -1.23 -13.55
CA GLN A 39 13.47 -2.24 -14.38
C GLN A 39 14.44 -2.90 -15.38
N ASP A 40 15.36 -2.14 -15.95
CA ASP A 40 16.43 -2.65 -16.83
C ASP A 40 17.35 -3.65 -16.10
N ALA A 41 17.50 -3.47 -14.78
CA ALA A 41 18.19 -4.44 -13.92
C ALA A 41 17.33 -5.69 -13.59
N GLY A 42 16.12 -5.79 -14.14
CA GLY A 42 15.19 -6.90 -13.92
C GLY A 42 14.54 -6.89 -12.52
N ILE A 43 14.38 -5.69 -11.92
CA ILE A 43 13.75 -5.53 -10.62
C ILE A 43 12.38 -4.87 -10.83
N PRO A 44 11.26 -5.52 -10.46
CA PRO A 44 9.95 -4.91 -10.55
C PRO A 44 9.82 -3.75 -9.58
N VAL A 45 9.05 -2.73 -9.99
CA VAL A 45 8.82 -1.52 -9.18
C VAL A 45 7.37 -1.44 -8.75
N SER A 46 7.18 -1.12 -7.48
CA SER A 46 5.92 -0.74 -6.85
C SER A 46 5.90 0.76 -6.60
N LEU A 47 4.75 1.39 -6.80
CA LEU A 47 4.53 2.81 -6.48
C LEU A 47 3.51 2.91 -5.34
N PHE A 48 3.90 3.57 -4.24
CA PHE A 48 3.01 3.86 -3.12
C PHE A 48 2.15 5.08 -3.46
N ILE A 49 0.85 4.87 -3.65
CA ILE A 49 -0.09 5.87 -4.18
C ILE A 49 -1.36 5.96 -3.34
N ASP A 50 -2.00 7.12 -3.37
CA ASP A 50 -3.35 7.25 -2.83
C ASP A 50 -4.36 6.47 -3.69
N PRO A 51 -5.53 6.05 -3.12
CA PRO A 51 -6.58 5.32 -3.83
C PRO A 51 -7.33 6.24 -4.81
N ASP A 52 -6.65 6.63 -5.88
CA ASP A 52 -7.12 7.56 -6.91
C ASP A 52 -6.92 7.00 -8.31
N GLU A 53 -7.94 7.09 -9.16
CA GLU A 53 -7.96 6.56 -10.51
C GLU A 53 -6.83 7.12 -11.39
N GLN A 54 -6.53 8.43 -11.26
CA GLN A 54 -5.49 9.09 -12.05
C GLN A 54 -4.10 8.58 -11.66
N GLN A 55 -3.87 8.39 -10.36
CA GLN A 55 -2.61 7.85 -9.83
C GLN A 55 -2.39 6.40 -10.30
N ILE A 56 -3.42 5.57 -10.25
CA ILE A 56 -3.36 4.17 -10.70
C ILE A 56 -3.07 4.09 -12.19
N SER A 57 -3.85 4.84 -13.00
CA SER A 57 -3.67 4.87 -14.45
C SER A 57 -2.29 5.40 -14.86
N ALA A 58 -1.79 6.42 -14.17
CA ALA A 58 -0.46 6.97 -14.39
C ALA A 58 0.64 5.96 -13.99
N SER A 59 0.46 5.23 -12.88
CA SER A 59 1.39 4.18 -12.46
C SER A 59 1.54 3.09 -13.51
N LYS A 60 0.43 2.65 -14.10
CA LYS A 60 0.46 1.69 -15.22
C LYS A 60 1.20 2.24 -16.42
N LYS A 61 0.90 3.49 -16.83
CA LYS A 61 1.55 4.16 -17.97
C LYS A 61 3.04 4.41 -17.73
N ALA A 62 3.45 4.67 -16.49
CA ALA A 62 4.84 4.79 -16.12
C ALA A 62 5.60 3.46 -16.22
N GLY A 63 4.90 2.33 -16.24
CA GLY A 63 5.48 0.99 -16.36
C GLY A 63 5.66 0.27 -15.03
N ALA A 64 5.03 0.73 -13.94
CA ALA A 64 5.06 0.01 -12.68
C ALA A 64 4.49 -1.41 -12.84
N ALA A 65 5.05 -2.37 -12.11
CA ALA A 65 4.54 -3.74 -12.02
C ALA A 65 3.52 -3.88 -10.89
N TRP A 66 3.67 -3.06 -9.85
CA TRP A 66 2.84 -3.04 -8.66
C TRP A 66 2.39 -1.63 -8.32
N VAL A 67 1.33 -1.56 -7.56
CA VAL A 67 0.97 -0.40 -6.75
C VAL A 67 0.75 -0.84 -5.31
N GLU A 68 1.17 -0.02 -4.37
CA GLU A 68 0.81 -0.12 -2.96
C GLU A 68 -0.19 0.99 -2.65
N ILE A 69 -1.42 0.61 -2.33
CA ILE A 69 -2.50 1.56 -2.04
C ILE A 69 -2.35 2.07 -0.61
N HIS A 70 -2.26 3.40 -0.47
CA HIS A 70 -2.21 4.08 0.81
C HIS A 70 -3.55 3.97 1.55
N THR A 71 -3.57 3.30 2.70
CA THR A 71 -4.77 3.09 3.51
C THR A 71 -4.91 4.04 4.70
N GLY A 72 -4.10 5.11 4.75
CA GLY A 72 -4.07 6.04 5.87
C GLY A 72 -5.39 6.76 6.12
N ALA A 73 -6.07 7.25 5.08
CA ALA A 73 -7.36 7.91 5.20
C ALA A 73 -8.42 6.96 5.80
N PHE A 74 -8.49 5.72 5.32
CA PHE A 74 -9.33 4.69 5.91
C PHE A 74 -8.99 4.42 7.39
N ALA A 75 -7.72 4.31 7.72
CA ALA A 75 -7.26 4.00 9.07
C ALA A 75 -7.55 5.14 10.07
N ASN A 76 -7.51 6.39 9.60
CA ASN A 76 -7.66 7.61 10.40
C ASN A 76 -9.08 8.19 10.37
N GLY A 77 -10.02 7.57 9.67
CA GLY A 77 -11.39 8.05 9.59
C GLY A 77 -12.00 8.32 10.97
N SER A 78 -12.51 9.54 11.17
CA SER A 78 -12.97 10.03 12.47
C SER A 78 -14.29 9.42 12.93
N ASN A 79 -15.08 8.91 11.97
CA ASN A 79 -16.37 8.29 12.21
C ASN A 79 -16.61 7.10 11.26
N GLU A 80 -17.69 6.36 11.51
CA GLU A 80 -18.00 5.15 10.74
C GLU A 80 -18.29 5.44 9.26
N GLN A 81 -18.98 6.54 8.97
CA GLN A 81 -19.31 6.91 7.60
C GLN A 81 -18.04 7.23 6.81
N GLU A 82 -17.15 8.05 7.36
CA GLU A 82 -15.89 8.40 6.73
C GLU A 82 -15.03 7.16 6.48
N ARG A 83 -14.89 6.27 7.48
CA ARG A 83 -14.17 5.00 7.28
C ARG A 83 -14.76 4.13 6.18
N LYS A 84 -16.11 4.10 6.07
CA LYS A 84 -16.79 3.36 5.02
C LYS A 84 -16.54 3.94 3.64
N ASP A 85 -16.58 5.27 3.52
CA ASP A 85 -16.34 5.96 2.25
C ASP A 85 -14.89 5.77 1.79
N GLU A 86 -13.93 5.93 2.71
CA GLU A 86 -12.51 5.69 2.40
C GLU A 86 -12.22 4.21 2.10
N PHE A 87 -12.88 3.27 2.78
CA PHE A 87 -12.79 1.85 2.44
C PHE A 87 -13.30 1.58 1.02
N GLY A 88 -14.41 2.22 0.61
CA GLY A 88 -14.93 2.13 -0.74
C GLY A 88 -13.90 2.55 -1.79
N LYS A 89 -13.21 3.67 -1.57
CA LYS A 89 -12.12 4.13 -2.46
C LYS A 89 -10.99 3.10 -2.58
N VAL A 90 -10.59 2.48 -1.47
CA VAL A 90 -9.55 1.44 -1.50
C VAL A 90 -10.01 0.23 -2.32
N VAL A 91 -11.28 -0.20 -2.18
CA VAL A 91 -11.85 -1.31 -2.97
C VAL A 91 -11.83 -0.98 -4.46
N GLU A 92 -12.36 0.19 -4.85
CA GLU A 92 -12.41 0.64 -6.24
C GLU A 92 -11.01 0.75 -6.85
N ALA A 93 -10.07 1.31 -6.09
CA ALA A 93 -8.68 1.44 -6.49
C ALA A 93 -8.00 0.07 -6.72
N ALA A 94 -8.22 -0.88 -5.81
CA ALA A 94 -7.66 -2.23 -5.94
C ALA A 94 -8.22 -2.96 -7.17
N GLN A 95 -9.52 -2.87 -7.41
CA GLN A 95 -10.18 -3.46 -8.57
C GLN A 95 -9.69 -2.84 -9.88
N LEU A 96 -9.56 -1.52 -9.93
CA LEU A 96 -9.04 -0.82 -11.11
C LEU A 96 -7.59 -1.24 -11.39
N ALA A 97 -6.72 -1.22 -10.38
CA ALA A 97 -5.31 -1.59 -10.52
C ALA A 97 -5.17 -3.03 -11.07
N ALA A 98 -5.91 -3.98 -10.49
CA ALA A 98 -5.92 -5.37 -10.95
C ALA A 98 -6.44 -5.50 -12.38
N SER A 99 -7.50 -4.76 -12.76
CA SER A 99 -8.06 -4.76 -14.13
C SER A 99 -7.06 -4.25 -15.19
N LEU A 100 -6.16 -3.35 -14.78
CA LEU A 100 -5.06 -2.85 -15.60
C LEU A 100 -3.85 -3.79 -15.62
N GLY A 101 -3.90 -4.92 -14.91
CA GLY A 101 -2.81 -5.88 -14.81
C GLY A 101 -1.65 -5.40 -13.95
N LEU A 102 -1.92 -4.55 -12.95
CA LEU A 102 -1.01 -4.25 -11.86
C LEU A 102 -1.24 -5.25 -10.72
N ARG A 103 -0.17 -5.65 -10.04
CA ARG A 103 -0.30 -6.34 -8.76
C ARG A 103 -0.53 -5.31 -7.65
N VAL A 104 -1.27 -5.68 -6.61
CA VAL A 104 -1.77 -4.74 -5.62
C VAL A 104 -1.30 -5.10 -4.23
N GLY A 105 -0.55 -4.20 -3.62
CA GLY A 105 -0.31 -4.15 -2.19
C GLY A 105 -1.16 -3.06 -1.52
N ALA A 106 -1.24 -3.09 -0.20
CA ALA A 106 -1.85 -2.02 0.59
C ALA A 106 -1.11 -1.84 1.92
N GLY A 107 -1.02 -0.62 2.39
CA GLY A 107 -0.30 -0.32 3.61
C GLY A 107 -0.61 1.04 4.20
N HIS A 108 0.02 1.30 5.32
CA HIS A 108 -0.08 2.49 6.15
C HIS A 108 -1.34 2.54 7.03
N GLY A 109 -1.13 2.74 8.33
CA GLY A 109 -2.19 2.88 9.32
C GLY A 109 -2.93 1.59 9.70
N LEU A 110 -2.58 0.46 9.08
CA LEU A 110 -3.19 -0.83 9.38
C LEU A 110 -2.75 -1.36 10.76
N ASN A 111 -3.73 -1.94 11.47
CA ASN A 111 -3.55 -2.45 12.82
C ASN A 111 -4.46 -3.67 13.09
N TYR A 112 -4.42 -4.21 14.31
CA TYR A 112 -5.17 -5.41 14.70
C TYR A 112 -6.70 -5.24 14.71
N VAL A 113 -7.20 -3.99 14.62
CA VAL A 113 -8.64 -3.69 14.58
C VAL A 113 -9.14 -3.59 13.15
N ASN A 114 -8.40 -2.88 12.27
CA ASN A 114 -8.87 -2.51 10.93
C ASN A 114 -8.37 -3.42 9.80
N VAL A 115 -7.29 -4.20 10.02
CA VAL A 115 -6.64 -5.01 8.97
C VAL A 115 -7.58 -6.01 8.29
N LYS A 116 -8.55 -6.57 9.02
CA LYS A 116 -9.47 -7.58 8.47
C LYS A 116 -10.28 -7.06 7.29
N ALA A 117 -10.69 -5.79 7.32
CA ALA A 117 -11.47 -5.19 6.24
C ALA A 117 -10.64 -5.15 4.94
N ILE A 118 -9.40 -4.67 5.02
CA ILE A 118 -8.50 -4.60 3.87
C ILE A 118 -8.07 -5.99 3.39
N ALA A 119 -7.79 -6.92 4.29
CA ALA A 119 -7.42 -8.28 3.94
C ALA A 119 -8.50 -9.06 3.17
N ARG A 120 -9.76 -8.65 3.25
CA ARG A 120 -10.88 -9.25 2.50
C ARG A 120 -10.99 -8.79 1.05
N ILE A 121 -10.31 -7.73 0.68
CA ILE A 121 -10.28 -7.26 -0.71
C ILE A 121 -9.47 -8.27 -1.52
N ARG A 122 -10.10 -8.91 -2.51
CA ARG A 122 -9.54 -10.08 -3.22
C ARG A 122 -8.33 -9.74 -4.07
N GLU A 123 -8.29 -8.52 -4.58
CA GLU A 123 -7.27 -7.98 -5.46
C GLU A 123 -5.98 -7.63 -4.70
N ILE A 124 -6.04 -7.46 -3.37
CA ILE A 124 -4.87 -7.17 -2.55
C ILE A 124 -4.11 -8.46 -2.24
N GLU A 125 -2.87 -8.53 -2.70
CA GLU A 125 -1.96 -9.66 -2.57
C GLU A 125 -0.99 -9.52 -1.37
N GLU A 126 -0.68 -8.27 -0.98
CA GLU A 126 0.32 -7.97 0.04
C GLU A 126 -0.16 -6.85 0.98
N LEU A 127 0.15 -6.98 2.28
CA LEU A 127 -0.12 -5.97 3.29
C LEU A 127 1.18 -5.53 3.96
N ASN A 128 1.48 -4.23 3.90
CA ASN A 128 2.66 -3.64 4.51
C ASN A 128 2.31 -3.00 5.86
N ILE A 129 2.69 -3.68 6.96
CA ILE A 129 2.28 -3.32 8.32
C ILE A 129 3.51 -3.29 9.23
N GLY A 130 3.87 -2.11 9.70
CA GLY A 130 5.03 -1.93 10.58
C GLY A 130 4.65 -1.48 11.99
N HIS A 131 4.21 -0.24 12.16
CA HIS A 131 4.00 0.43 13.43
C HIS A 131 3.19 -0.37 14.46
N SER A 132 2.04 -0.90 14.06
CA SER A 132 1.16 -1.64 14.98
C SER A 132 1.77 -2.97 15.44
N ILE A 133 2.53 -3.65 14.56
CA ILE A 133 3.23 -4.89 14.92
C ILE A 133 4.35 -4.58 15.92
N ILE A 134 5.17 -3.57 15.66
CA ILE A 134 6.26 -3.16 16.56
C ILE A 134 5.72 -2.69 17.91
N SER A 135 4.67 -1.85 17.89
CA SER A 135 4.02 -1.39 19.13
C SER A 135 3.50 -2.57 19.99
N ARG A 136 2.84 -3.54 19.37
CA ARG A 136 2.38 -4.74 20.09
C ARG A 136 3.54 -5.61 20.54
N ALA A 137 4.60 -5.72 19.73
CA ALA A 137 5.76 -6.54 20.05
C ALA A 137 6.50 -6.06 21.32
N SER A 138 6.44 -4.77 21.64
CA SER A 138 7.02 -4.24 22.89
C SER A 138 6.34 -4.78 24.16
N PHE A 139 5.11 -5.30 24.05
CA PHE A 139 4.37 -5.93 25.18
C PHE A 139 4.40 -7.46 25.16
N VAL A 140 4.32 -8.07 23.97
CA VAL A 140 4.10 -9.53 23.85
C VAL A 140 5.23 -10.27 23.14
N GLY A 141 6.25 -9.56 22.68
CA GLY A 141 7.34 -10.09 21.86
C GLY A 141 6.99 -10.15 20.37
N MET A 142 7.99 -10.12 19.51
CA MET A 142 7.84 -10.02 18.04
C MET A 142 7.09 -11.23 17.46
N GLU A 143 7.47 -12.43 17.86
CA GLU A 143 6.86 -13.66 17.36
C GLU A 143 5.34 -13.67 17.58
N ARG A 144 4.89 -13.36 18.79
CA ARG A 144 3.46 -13.32 19.13
C ARG A 144 2.74 -12.22 18.36
N ALA A 145 3.32 -11.01 18.29
CA ALA A 145 2.72 -9.90 17.56
C ALA A 145 2.51 -10.25 16.08
N VAL A 146 3.50 -10.86 15.43
CA VAL A 146 3.38 -11.28 14.03
C VAL A 146 2.36 -12.38 13.85
N ARG A 147 2.35 -13.41 14.72
CA ARG A 147 1.34 -14.49 14.65
C ARG A 147 -0.08 -13.97 14.77
N ASP A 148 -0.33 -13.10 15.74
CA ASP A 148 -1.66 -12.50 15.95
C ASP A 148 -2.11 -11.71 14.70
N MET A 149 -1.21 -10.99 14.03
CA MET A 149 -1.53 -10.28 12.79
C MET A 149 -1.84 -11.24 11.65
N ILE A 150 -1.03 -12.28 11.46
CA ILE A 150 -1.25 -13.31 10.42
C ILE A 150 -2.60 -14.01 10.61
N GLU A 151 -2.99 -14.32 11.86
CA GLU A 151 -4.29 -14.92 12.15
C GLU A 151 -5.45 -14.03 11.71
N LEU A 152 -5.37 -12.71 11.95
CA LEU A 152 -6.38 -11.75 11.50
C LEU A 152 -6.48 -11.66 9.98
N ILE A 153 -5.34 -11.66 9.29
CA ILE A 153 -5.27 -11.60 7.82
C ILE A 153 -5.86 -12.88 7.20
N ARG A 154 -5.62 -14.05 7.81
CA ARG A 154 -6.13 -15.34 7.32
C ARG A 154 -7.64 -15.53 7.50
N GLN A 155 -8.26 -14.83 8.43
CA GLN A 155 -9.72 -14.86 8.66
C GLN A 155 -10.47 -14.09 7.56
N ARG A 156 -10.28 -14.49 6.29
CA ARG A 156 -10.90 -13.88 5.11
C ARG A 156 -12.39 -14.25 4.93
N ASN A 157 -12.97 -15.01 5.87
CA ASN A 157 -14.38 -15.46 5.81
C ASN A 157 -15.31 -14.48 6.52
#